data_6ab4daf096be4b7b22282534d3494bfb
#
_entry.id   6ab4daf096be4b7b22282534d3494bfb
#
_cell.length_a   1.000
_cell.length_b   1.000
_cell.length_c   1.000
_cell.angle_alpha   90.00
_cell.angle_beta   90.00
_cell.angle_gamma   90.00
#
_symmetry.space_group_name_H-M   'P 1'
#
loop_
_entity.id
_entity.type
_entity.pdbx_description
1 polymer ?
#
loop_
_entity_poly.entity_id
_entity_poly.type
_entity_poly.pdbx_seq_one_letter_code
_entity_poly.pdbx_strand_id
1 'polypeptide(L)'
;MPGGYFQLIAQGPADLYLTGNPSISFFKFVYRRYTPFSMELINLPYNTIPSFTPTQSTEAKCNIDRNGDLLHDCYVIYDLPAIYTADYPFSWVESIGNKIIEETSIKANGQNIDRQFGEFMKVYSDLTLSSTKKEKYDNMINGSNNIIRTAIPTGDDTYPALPSKRLFIPLPFWHCKNSGQSLPLIALQYTQMRFDVIYTRLNDLFTIGNPGVSPEELFNSDNLSQYNQDMRDTLLAEGWDQTNVIFRFARNWDQYSAILANYIYLGEDERTKFAQTSHEYLITQLQRRIYLGLSRGPSRLDLVMNYPVKELIWFFRNQDAYKTNDWFNFTDNQCPDLLNDVKDIRKFIMTKCLQTLIDNDTCDCSGNGLKQKLNLSNQLSDLLSQSYAGLYEGVSVSNMNSSQWDYYSIMKDAKLVFNGHDRFEERLGTYFENQQIYKYHTGKGCRGLYVYSFSLKPERDQPSGTCNMSRIDTQQFFTNIFDTDNNPKENDKFDLHMFGINYNVFRIMGGIGQLVFTN
;
A
#
# COMPACT_ATOMS: atom_id res chain seq x y z
N MET A 1 28.95 -54.55 14.61
CA MET A 1 28.91 -53.30 13.79
C MET A 1 27.96 -52.32 14.45
N PRO A 2 28.28 -51.03 14.55
CA PRO A 2 27.33 -50.06 15.07
C PRO A 2 26.09 -50.02 14.16
N GLY A 3 24.89 -49.88 14.73
CA GLY A 3 23.61 -49.90 14.01
C GLY A 3 23.50 -48.92 12.81
N GLY A 4 24.26 -47.84 12.83
CA GLY A 4 24.34 -46.90 11.72
C GLY A 4 24.88 -47.46 10.40
N TYR A 5 25.78 -48.45 10.47
CA TYR A 5 26.26 -49.13 9.26
C TYR A 5 25.19 -50.01 8.60
N PHE A 6 24.28 -50.59 9.37
CA PHE A 6 23.16 -51.35 8.82
C PHE A 6 22.20 -50.45 8.02
N GLN A 7 21.99 -49.22 8.47
CA GLN A 7 21.19 -48.24 7.73
C GLN A 7 21.83 -47.92 6.36
N LEU A 8 23.16 -47.80 6.27
CA LEU A 8 23.86 -47.53 5.01
C LEU A 8 23.86 -48.72 4.06
N ILE A 9 23.80 -49.94 4.58
CA ILE A 9 23.79 -51.18 3.78
C ILE A 9 22.37 -51.54 3.35
N ALA A 10 21.36 -51.22 4.15
CA ALA A 10 19.95 -51.52 3.88
C ALA A 10 19.38 -50.52 2.85
N GLN A 11 19.87 -50.61 1.61
CA GLN A 11 19.38 -49.80 0.48
C GLN A 11 18.54 -50.64 -0.46
N GLY A 12 17.37 -50.18 -0.83
CA GLY A 12 16.49 -50.76 -1.82
C GLY A 12 16.46 -49.97 -3.12
N PRO A 13 15.75 -50.47 -4.16
CA PRO A 13 15.61 -49.72 -5.44
C PRO A 13 15.02 -48.32 -5.29
N ALA A 14 14.18 -48.09 -4.29
CA ALA A 14 13.58 -46.77 -4.01
C ALA A 14 14.62 -45.75 -3.51
N ASP A 15 15.60 -46.20 -2.75
CA ASP A 15 16.65 -45.33 -2.21
C ASP A 15 17.59 -44.80 -3.30
N LEU A 16 17.75 -45.53 -4.40
CA LEU A 16 18.56 -45.11 -5.54
C LEU A 16 18.02 -43.86 -6.24
N TYR A 17 16.70 -43.62 -6.19
CA TYR A 17 16.11 -42.38 -6.71
C TYR A 17 16.54 -41.15 -5.92
N LEU A 18 16.86 -41.30 -4.63
CA LEU A 18 17.27 -40.23 -3.74
C LEU A 18 18.79 -40.09 -3.64
N THR A 19 19.52 -41.22 -3.67
CA THR A 19 20.96 -41.27 -3.40
C THR A 19 21.82 -41.58 -4.64
N GLY A 20 21.19 -41.93 -5.78
CA GLY A 20 21.89 -42.19 -7.05
C GLY A 20 22.43 -40.90 -7.68
N ASN A 21 23.70 -40.91 -8.10
CA ASN A 21 24.42 -39.75 -8.67
C ASN A 21 24.27 -38.47 -7.84
N PRO A 22 24.72 -38.46 -6.57
CA PRO A 22 24.52 -37.34 -5.68
C PRO A 22 25.26 -36.08 -6.17
N SER A 23 24.58 -34.93 -6.19
CA SER A 23 25.15 -33.65 -6.55
C SER A 23 25.71 -32.86 -5.35
N ILE A 24 25.29 -33.22 -4.13
CA ILE A 24 25.67 -32.55 -2.90
C ILE A 24 26.02 -33.54 -1.79
N SER A 25 26.85 -33.13 -0.85
CA SER A 25 27.04 -33.78 0.44
C SER A 25 26.66 -32.80 1.55
N PHE A 26 25.93 -33.26 2.55
CA PHE A 26 25.56 -32.43 3.70
C PHE A 26 26.73 -32.21 4.69
N PHE A 27 27.82 -32.91 4.52
CA PHE A 27 28.99 -32.88 5.42
C PHE A 27 30.17 -32.11 4.87
N LYS A 28 29.97 -31.41 3.73
CA LYS A 28 30.96 -30.51 3.14
C LYS A 28 30.28 -29.24 2.70
N PHE A 29 30.68 -28.11 3.30
CA PHE A 29 30.22 -26.79 2.90
C PHE A 29 31.18 -26.22 1.86
N VAL A 30 30.63 -25.84 0.69
CA VAL A 30 31.43 -25.27 -0.41
C VAL A 30 31.03 -23.78 -0.55
N TYR A 31 32.00 -22.90 -0.38
CA TYR A 31 31.82 -21.48 -0.59
C TYR A 31 31.92 -21.15 -2.08
N ARG A 32 30.96 -20.32 -2.56
CA ARG A 32 31.03 -19.76 -3.92
C ARG A 32 31.76 -18.43 -3.85
N ARG A 33 32.75 -18.24 -4.73
CA ARG A 33 33.45 -16.96 -4.89
C ARG A 33 32.56 -16.01 -5.67
N TYR A 34 32.57 -14.72 -5.33
CA TYR A 34 31.79 -13.66 -5.97
C TYR A 34 32.72 -12.49 -6.39
N THR A 35 32.25 -11.69 -7.34
CA THR A 35 32.93 -10.46 -7.79
C THR A 35 32.87 -9.40 -6.70
N PRO A 36 33.95 -8.62 -6.47
CA PRO A 36 33.92 -7.56 -5.47
C PRO A 36 32.98 -6.43 -5.91
N PHE A 37 32.18 -5.93 -4.99
CA PHE A 37 31.31 -4.79 -5.20
C PHE A 37 31.20 -3.95 -3.92
N SER A 38 30.75 -2.70 -4.06
CA SER A 38 30.36 -1.85 -2.93
C SER A 38 29.05 -1.13 -3.23
N MET A 39 28.36 -0.68 -2.20
CA MET A 39 27.08 0.03 -2.32
C MET A 39 27.10 1.30 -1.50
N GLU A 40 26.50 2.37 -2.03
CA GLU A 40 26.37 3.65 -1.37
C GLU A 40 24.99 4.27 -1.61
N LEU A 41 24.38 4.81 -0.54
CA LEU A 41 23.13 5.54 -0.60
C LEU A 41 23.37 7.02 -0.84
N ILE A 42 22.88 7.54 -1.95
CA ILE A 42 23.06 8.94 -2.35
C ILE A 42 21.70 9.63 -2.49
N ASN A 43 21.58 10.82 -1.92
CA ASN A 43 20.40 11.66 -2.10
C ASN A 43 20.47 12.36 -3.47
N LEU A 44 19.46 12.16 -4.28
CA LEU A 44 19.26 12.84 -5.55
C LEU A 44 18.26 13.98 -5.35
N PRO A 45 18.66 15.23 -5.50
CA PRO A 45 17.76 16.37 -5.39
C PRO A 45 16.86 16.46 -6.62
N TYR A 46 15.69 17.05 -6.46
CA TYR A 46 14.86 17.41 -7.60
C TYR A 46 15.46 18.60 -8.37
N ASN A 47 15.23 18.62 -9.68
CA ASN A 47 15.69 19.71 -10.55
C ASN A 47 15.13 21.07 -10.12
N THR A 48 13.88 21.06 -9.63
CA THR A 48 13.20 22.21 -9.02
C THR A 48 12.57 21.75 -7.71
N ILE A 49 12.70 22.54 -6.66
CA ILE A 49 12.04 22.25 -5.38
C ILE A 49 10.51 22.23 -5.63
N PRO A 50 9.82 21.11 -5.35
CA PRO A 50 8.38 21.05 -5.55
C PRO A 50 7.66 21.99 -4.57
N SER A 51 6.76 22.81 -5.08
CA SER A 51 5.92 23.66 -4.26
C SER A 51 4.57 22.95 -4.05
N PHE A 52 4.38 22.39 -2.89
CA PHE A 52 3.16 21.66 -2.57
C PHE A 52 2.00 22.63 -2.32
N THR A 53 0.90 22.41 -3.01
CA THR A 53 -0.28 23.25 -2.90
C THR A 53 -1.46 22.47 -2.30
N PRO A 54 -2.36 23.12 -1.56
CA PRO A 54 -3.53 22.45 -1.01
C PRO A 54 -4.48 21.87 -2.06
N THR A 55 -4.62 22.54 -3.21
CA THR A 55 -5.66 22.24 -4.20
C THR A 55 -5.17 21.60 -5.50
N GLN A 56 -3.87 21.58 -5.76
CA GLN A 56 -3.31 21.06 -7.02
C GLN A 56 -2.19 20.06 -6.77
N SER A 57 -2.11 19.05 -7.63
CA SER A 57 -1.00 18.10 -7.65
C SER A 57 0.29 18.78 -8.15
N THR A 58 1.43 18.37 -7.62
CA THR A 58 2.74 18.97 -7.96
C THR A 58 3.65 17.93 -8.61
N GLU A 59 4.20 18.24 -9.78
CA GLU A 59 5.17 17.38 -10.47
C GLU A 59 6.60 17.77 -10.06
N ALA A 60 7.38 16.77 -9.63
CA ALA A 60 8.79 16.89 -9.32
C ALA A 60 9.62 15.99 -10.24
N LYS A 61 10.70 16.53 -10.83
CA LYS A 61 11.57 15.82 -11.75
C LYS A 61 12.95 15.67 -11.14
N CYS A 62 13.47 14.45 -11.16
CA CYS A 62 14.79 14.11 -10.62
C CYS A 62 15.61 13.39 -11.70
N ASN A 63 16.72 13.97 -12.10
CA ASN A 63 17.65 13.28 -13.01
C ASN A 63 18.43 12.23 -12.23
N ILE A 64 18.64 11.08 -12.85
CA ILE A 64 19.47 10.02 -12.30
C ILE A 64 20.90 10.28 -12.76
N ASP A 65 21.73 10.80 -11.85
CA ASP A 65 23.13 11.05 -12.11
C ASP A 65 23.94 9.74 -12.09
N ARG A 66 25.02 9.70 -12.84
CA ARG A 66 25.90 8.51 -12.94
C ARG A 66 26.95 8.51 -11.84
N ASN A 67 26.48 8.50 -10.59
CA ASN A 67 27.38 8.48 -9.43
C ASN A 67 28.02 7.11 -9.22
N GLY A 68 27.38 6.03 -9.72
CA GLY A 68 27.87 4.66 -9.65
C GLY A 68 27.64 3.89 -10.96
N ASP A 69 28.01 2.62 -10.98
CA ASP A 69 27.91 1.77 -12.18
C ASP A 69 26.50 1.23 -12.39
N LEU A 70 25.82 0.83 -11.30
CA LEU A 70 24.44 0.34 -11.33
C LEU A 70 23.59 1.12 -10.32
N LEU A 71 22.28 1.19 -10.60
CA LEU A 71 21.27 1.72 -9.69
C LEU A 71 20.34 0.60 -9.24
N HIS A 72 20.13 0.48 -7.94
CA HIS A 72 19.26 -0.54 -7.36
C HIS A 72 18.08 0.08 -6.60
N ASP A 73 18.01 -0.06 -5.27
CA ASP A 73 16.89 0.42 -4.46
C ASP A 73 16.73 1.94 -4.50
N CYS A 74 15.49 2.38 -4.63
CA CYS A 74 15.16 3.80 -4.60
C CYS A 74 14.02 4.06 -3.63
N TYR A 75 14.14 5.14 -2.85
CA TYR A 75 13.13 5.59 -1.89
C TYR A 75 12.82 7.07 -2.14
N VAL A 76 11.56 7.45 -2.07
CA VAL A 76 11.19 8.85 -1.94
C VAL A 76 11.24 9.20 -0.46
N ILE A 77 12.01 10.22 -0.10
CA ILE A 77 12.02 10.82 1.23
C ILE A 77 11.02 11.97 1.24
N TYR A 78 10.21 12.05 2.28
CA TYR A 78 9.28 13.14 2.47
C TYR A 78 9.16 13.47 3.96
N ASP A 79 9.27 14.75 4.32
CA ASP A 79 9.16 15.20 5.70
C ASP A 79 7.74 15.71 5.99
N LEU A 80 7.01 15.00 6.85
CA LEU A 80 5.74 15.45 7.38
C LEU A 80 5.98 16.53 8.46
N PRO A 81 5.22 17.63 8.44
CA PRO A 81 5.33 18.67 9.44
C PRO A 81 4.80 18.22 10.80
N ALA A 82 5.20 18.95 11.84
CA ALA A 82 4.57 18.86 13.14
C ALA A 82 3.19 19.54 13.10
N ILE A 83 2.18 18.91 13.71
CA ILE A 83 0.81 19.39 13.73
C ILE A 83 0.48 19.93 15.11
N TYR A 84 -0.06 21.15 15.13
CA TYR A 84 -0.52 21.86 16.32
C TYR A 84 -2.04 21.99 16.28
N THR A 85 -2.71 21.55 17.31
CA THR A 85 -4.17 21.71 17.42
C THR A 85 -4.59 21.93 18.86
N ALA A 86 -5.22 23.08 19.14
CA ALA A 86 -5.82 23.38 20.43
C ALA A 86 -7.27 22.93 20.47
N ASP A 87 -8.03 23.16 19.38
CA ASP A 87 -9.49 23.16 19.42
C ASP A 87 -10.12 22.04 18.59
N TYR A 88 -9.48 21.64 17.48
CA TYR A 88 -10.11 20.75 16.52
C TYR A 88 -9.30 19.45 16.32
N PRO A 89 -9.96 18.29 16.23
CA PRO A 89 -9.27 17.05 15.91
C PRO A 89 -8.74 17.07 14.48
N PHE A 90 -7.52 16.59 14.31
CA PHE A 90 -6.82 16.46 13.04
C PHE A 90 -6.33 15.02 12.87
N SER A 91 -6.44 14.47 11.67
CA SER A 91 -5.92 13.14 11.39
C SER A 91 -5.28 13.07 10.02
N TRP A 92 -4.07 12.50 9.95
CA TRP A 92 -3.49 12.08 8.67
C TRP A 92 -4.28 10.91 8.10
N VAL A 93 -4.40 10.82 6.78
CA VAL A 93 -5.01 9.68 6.09
C VAL A 93 -4.23 8.39 6.34
N GLU A 94 -4.90 7.26 6.17
CA GLU A 94 -4.26 5.96 6.25
C GLU A 94 -3.15 5.82 5.20
N SER A 95 -2.01 5.19 5.57
CA SER A 95 -0.88 4.94 4.67
C SER A 95 -0.44 6.20 3.90
N ILE A 96 -0.30 7.31 4.62
CA ILE A 96 -0.03 8.63 4.05
C ILE A 96 1.16 8.63 3.09
N GLY A 97 2.24 7.85 3.37
CA GLY A 97 3.38 7.75 2.48
C GLY A 97 3.02 7.24 1.09
N ASN A 98 2.09 6.28 1.00
CA ASN A 98 1.60 5.82 -0.31
C ASN A 98 0.67 6.85 -0.96
N LYS A 99 -0.16 7.54 -0.18
CA LYS A 99 -1.10 8.52 -0.72
C LYS A 99 -0.42 9.81 -1.19
N ILE A 100 0.67 10.23 -0.56
CA ILE A 100 1.47 11.40 -0.98
C ILE A 100 1.89 11.30 -2.44
N ILE A 101 2.22 10.08 -2.92
CA ILE A 101 2.58 9.84 -4.32
C ILE A 101 1.32 9.50 -5.10
N GLU A 102 0.90 10.38 -6.01
CA GLU A 102 -0.17 10.07 -6.95
C GLU A 102 0.33 9.12 -8.05
N GLU A 103 1.44 9.50 -8.69
CA GLU A 103 2.10 8.71 -9.73
C GLU A 103 3.62 8.91 -9.64
N THR A 104 4.38 7.86 -9.88
CA THR A 104 5.81 7.95 -10.12
C THR A 104 6.16 7.19 -11.39
N SER A 105 7.04 7.76 -12.20
CA SER A 105 7.45 7.14 -13.46
C SER A 105 8.96 7.23 -13.65
N ILE A 106 9.52 6.18 -14.29
CA ILE A 106 10.90 6.18 -14.75
C ILE A 106 10.93 6.38 -16.27
N LYS A 107 11.71 7.35 -16.72
CA LYS A 107 11.79 7.75 -18.12
C LYS A 107 13.22 7.65 -18.65
N ALA A 108 13.34 7.18 -19.91
CA ALA A 108 14.58 7.16 -20.66
C ALA A 108 14.47 8.14 -21.85
N ASN A 109 15.29 9.18 -21.90
CA ASN A 109 15.22 10.22 -22.93
C ASN A 109 13.80 10.79 -23.14
N GLY A 110 13.02 10.89 -22.08
CA GLY A 110 11.62 11.35 -22.13
C GLY A 110 10.59 10.27 -22.44
N GLN A 111 10.98 9.08 -22.92
CA GLN A 111 10.08 7.95 -23.10
C GLN A 111 9.78 7.31 -21.74
N ASN A 112 8.52 7.08 -21.46
CA ASN A 112 8.09 6.40 -20.26
C ASN A 112 8.40 4.90 -20.34
N ILE A 113 9.18 4.39 -19.40
CA ILE A 113 9.51 2.96 -19.30
C ILE A 113 8.51 2.23 -18.41
N ASP A 114 8.26 2.77 -17.20
CA ASP A 114 7.29 2.21 -16.26
C ASP A 114 6.66 3.31 -15.43
N ARG A 115 5.43 3.06 -14.96
CA ARG A 115 4.67 3.93 -14.05
C ARG A 115 4.18 3.15 -12.87
N GLN A 116 4.25 3.76 -11.69
CA GLN A 116 3.71 3.20 -10.47
C GLN A 116 2.77 4.23 -9.82
N PHE A 117 1.71 3.76 -9.18
CA PHE A 117 0.71 4.60 -8.54
C PHE A 117 0.72 4.34 -7.04
N GLY A 118 0.55 5.38 -6.23
CA GLY A 118 0.57 5.24 -4.77
C GLY A 118 -0.46 4.26 -4.24
N GLU A 119 -1.65 4.23 -4.85
CA GLU A 119 -2.69 3.26 -4.52
C GLU A 119 -2.23 1.82 -4.79
N PHE A 120 -1.59 1.61 -5.94
CA PHE A 120 -1.03 0.30 -6.27
C PHE A 120 0.11 -0.10 -5.32
N MET A 121 0.97 0.85 -4.91
CA MET A 121 2.04 0.57 -3.94
C MET A 121 1.49 0.01 -2.62
N LYS A 122 0.38 0.59 -2.11
CA LYS A 122 -0.31 0.08 -0.91
C LYS A 122 -0.83 -1.33 -1.13
N VAL A 123 -1.61 -1.54 -2.18
CA VAL A 123 -2.19 -2.83 -2.53
C VAL A 123 -1.11 -3.90 -2.74
N TYR A 124 -0.07 -3.58 -3.50
CA TYR A 124 1.04 -4.48 -3.77
C TYR A 124 1.82 -4.85 -2.50
N SER A 125 2.00 -3.89 -1.58
CA SER A 125 2.64 -4.16 -0.29
C SER A 125 1.80 -5.10 0.58
N ASP A 126 0.47 -4.99 0.54
CA ASP A 126 -0.43 -5.87 1.29
C ASP A 126 -0.46 -7.30 0.73
N LEU A 127 -0.27 -7.46 -0.58
CA LEU A 127 -0.24 -8.76 -1.25
C LEU A 127 1.10 -9.48 -1.12
N THR A 128 2.23 -8.76 -1.18
CA THR A 128 3.55 -9.38 -1.35
C THR A 128 4.40 -9.42 -0.10
N LEU A 129 4.15 -8.52 0.88
CA LEU A 129 4.97 -8.46 2.08
C LEU A 129 4.47 -9.43 3.15
N SER A 130 5.41 -10.19 3.74
CA SER A 130 5.13 -10.97 4.95
C SER A 130 4.74 -10.04 6.11
N SER A 131 3.99 -10.55 7.09
CA SER A 131 3.48 -9.76 8.22
C SER A 131 4.59 -8.97 8.96
N THR A 132 5.78 -9.56 9.13
CA THR A 132 6.91 -8.90 9.79
C THR A 132 7.53 -7.78 8.94
N LYS A 133 7.64 -7.97 7.64
CA LYS A 133 8.11 -6.93 6.70
C LYS A 133 7.08 -5.82 6.57
N LYS A 134 5.79 -6.18 6.55
CA LYS A 134 4.69 -5.22 6.46
C LYS A 134 4.68 -4.26 7.65
N GLU A 135 4.90 -4.74 8.86
CA GLU A 135 5.01 -3.88 10.05
C GLU A 135 6.13 -2.83 9.89
N LYS A 136 7.31 -3.23 9.39
CA LYS A 136 8.41 -2.28 9.14
C LYS A 136 8.09 -1.30 8.00
N TYR A 137 7.47 -1.80 6.93
CA TYR A 137 7.00 -0.97 5.84
C TYR A 137 6.00 0.09 6.34
N ASP A 138 4.99 -0.31 7.11
CA ASP A 138 3.99 0.60 7.68
C ASP A 138 4.62 1.66 8.60
N ASN A 139 5.66 1.31 9.35
CA ASN A 139 6.41 2.27 10.15
C ASN A 139 7.18 3.30 9.29
N MET A 140 7.69 2.91 8.12
CA MET A 140 8.39 3.81 7.19
C MET A 140 7.43 4.79 6.50
N ILE A 141 6.22 4.35 6.16
CA ILE A 141 5.25 5.14 5.39
C ILE A 141 4.16 5.79 6.25
N ASN A 142 4.18 5.61 7.58
CA ASN A 142 3.11 5.99 8.51
C ASN A 142 1.78 5.30 8.17
N GLY A 143 1.82 3.96 8.06
CA GLY A 143 0.66 3.13 7.70
C GLY A 143 -0.38 3.00 8.80
N SER A 144 -1.41 2.18 8.54
CA SER A 144 -2.61 2.00 9.38
C SER A 144 -2.35 1.56 10.82
N ASN A 145 -1.27 0.81 11.06
CA ASN A 145 -0.94 0.33 12.41
C ASN A 145 -0.24 1.37 13.28
N ASN A 146 -0.02 2.58 12.77
CA ASN A 146 0.70 3.62 13.48
C ASN A 146 -0.29 4.55 14.19
N ILE A 147 -0.30 4.49 15.52
CA ILE A 147 -1.20 5.25 16.42
C ILE A 147 -0.99 6.77 16.29
N ILE A 148 0.15 7.20 15.74
CA ILE A 148 0.56 8.60 15.62
C ILE A 148 0.03 9.21 14.31
N ARG A 149 -1.25 9.07 14.01
CA ARG A 149 -1.86 9.78 12.87
C ARG A 149 -2.95 10.78 13.27
N THR A 150 -3.52 10.60 14.45
CA THR A 150 -4.63 11.45 14.92
C THR A 150 -4.18 12.34 16.06
N ALA A 151 -4.38 13.63 15.92
CA ALA A 151 -4.20 14.64 16.96
C ALA A 151 -5.54 14.93 17.61
N ILE A 152 -5.61 14.73 18.93
CA ILE A 152 -6.75 15.11 19.75
C ILE A 152 -6.49 16.54 20.26
N PRO A 153 -7.50 17.43 20.28
CA PRO A 153 -7.34 18.78 20.82
C PRO A 153 -6.78 18.76 22.23
N THR A 154 -5.72 19.53 22.46
CA THR A 154 -5.04 19.61 23.78
C THR A 154 -5.43 20.84 24.58
N GLY A 155 -6.18 21.78 23.97
CA GLY A 155 -6.49 23.08 24.56
C GLY A 155 -5.28 24.03 24.59
N ASP A 156 -4.11 23.61 24.13
CA ASP A 156 -2.87 24.39 24.12
C ASP A 156 -2.10 24.14 22.81
N ASP A 157 -1.68 25.20 22.16
CA ASP A 157 -0.91 25.20 20.91
C ASP A 157 0.61 25.29 21.14
N THR A 158 1.08 25.24 22.37
CA THR A 158 2.50 25.43 22.70
C THR A 158 3.33 24.24 22.22
N TYR A 159 2.78 23.02 22.30
CA TYR A 159 3.46 21.79 21.89
C TYR A 159 2.73 21.14 20.71
N PRO A 160 3.49 20.47 19.81
CA PRO A 160 2.86 19.76 18.70
C PRO A 160 2.07 18.56 19.20
N ALA A 161 0.82 18.44 18.78
CA ALA A 161 -0.03 17.28 19.06
C ALA A 161 0.43 16.05 18.26
N LEU A 162 0.96 16.27 17.04
CA LEU A 162 1.69 15.23 16.27
C LEU A 162 3.10 15.74 15.96
N PRO A 163 4.15 14.96 16.28
CA PRO A 163 5.51 15.33 15.94
C PRO A 163 5.76 15.24 14.42
N SER A 164 6.74 16.01 13.93
CA SER A 164 7.24 15.85 12.57
C SER A 164 7.81 14.44 12.36
N LYS A 165 7.63 13.89 11.15
CA LYS A 165 8.10 12.55 10.83
C LYS A 165 8.66 12.49 9.41
N ARG A 166 9.86 11.92 9.28
CA ARG A 166 10.44 11.60 7.97
C ARG A 166 9.91 10.26 7.48
N LEU A 167 9.35 10.28 6.28
CA LEU A 167 8.86 9.10 5.58
C LEU A 167 9.91 8.59 4.60
N PHE A 168 9.97 7.27 4.46
CA PHE A 168 10.78 6.58 3.45
C PHE A 168 9.85 5.69 2.64
N ILE A 169 9.57 6.07 1.40
CA ILE A 169 8.60 5.41 0.53
C ILE A 169 9.36 4.63 -0.53
N PRO A 170 9.43 3.29 -0.44
CA PRO A 170 10.15 2.47 -1.40
C PRO A 170 9.41 2.46 -2.75
N LEU A 171 10.15 2.62 -3.84
CA LEU A 171 9.62 2.59 -5.19
C LEU A 171 9.66 1.15 -5.75
N PRO A 172 8.51 0.55 -6.16
CA PRO A 172 8.46 -0.84 -6.57
C PRO A 172 8.78 -1.06 -8.07
N PHE A 173 9.73 -0.30 -8.62
CA PHE A 173 10.20 -0.52 -9.98
C PHE A 173 10.93 -1.86 -10.12
N TRP A 174 11.04 -2.37 -11.35
CA TRP A 174 11.67 -3.68 -11.60
C TRP A 174 13.11 -3.78 -11.06
N HIS A 175 13.91 -2.71 -11.22
CA HIS A 175 15.32 -2.68 -10.79
C HIS A 175 15.47 -2.63 -9.26
N CYS A 176 14.42 -2.26 -8.52
CA CYS A 176 14.41 -2.25 -7.07
C CYS A 176 14.06 -3.62 -6.43
N LYS A 177 13.58 -4.59 -7.23
CA LYS A 177 13.10 -5.87 -6.71
C LYS A 177 14.23 -6.88 -6.49
N ASN A 178 15.17 -6.93 -7.43
CA ASN A 178 16.26 -7.90 -7.42
C ASN A 178 17.57 -7.22 -7.84
N SER A 179 18.65 -7.44 -7.10
CA SER A 179 19.97 -6.87 -7.43
C SER A 179 20.47 -7.27 -8.82
N GLY A 180 20.10 -8.46 -9.31
CA GLY A 180 20.41 -8.91 -10.67
C GLY A 180 19.67 -8.17 -11.80
N GLN A 181 18.67 -7.35 -11.45
CA GLN A 181 17.92 -6.50 -12.39
C GLN A 181 18.26 -5.01 -12.20
N SER A 182 19.31 -4.69 -11.45
CA SER A 182 19.76 -3.31 -11.24
C SER A 182 20.02 -2.60 -12.57
N LEU A 183 19.65 -1.32 -12.64
CA LEU A 183 19.76 -0.51 -13.86
C LEU A 183 21.23 -0.18 -14.15
N PRO A 184 21.83 -0.65 -15.27
CA PRO A 184 23.23 -0.44 -15.55
C PRO A 184 23.49 0.95 -16.14
N LEU A 185 23.75 1.93 -15.29
CA LEU A 185 24.02 3.31 -15.71
C LEU A 185 25.31 3.43 -16.55
N ILE A 186 26.28 2.55 -16.29
CA ILE A 186 27.52 2.50 -17.07
C ILE A 186 27.28 2.14 -18.55
N ALA A 187 26.26 1.32 -18.82
CA ALA A 187 25.91 0.94 -20.19
C ALA A 187 25.00 1.97 -20.89
N LEU A 188 24.39 2.90 -20.14
CA LEU A 188 23.45 3.91 -20.66
C LEU A 188 24.15 5.23 -21.01
N GLN A 189 25.18 5.21 -21.85
CA GLN A 189 26.03 6.38 -22.11
C GLN A 189 25.30 7.54 -22.78
N TYR A 190 24.37 7.25 -23.68
CA TYR A 190 23.62 8.25 -24.47
C TYR A 190 22.16 8.36 -24.04
N THR A 191 21.78 7.74 -22.93
CA THR A 191 20.42 7.78 -22.40
C THR A 191 20.42 8.51 -21.06
N GLN A 192 19.64 9.57 -20.98
CA GLN A 192 19.37 10.23 -19.71
C GLN A 192 18.18 9.55 -19.05
N MET A 193 18.41 8.96 -17.88
CA MET A 193 17.36 8.40 -17.05
C MET A 193 16.85 9.46 -16.07
N ARG A 194 15.54 9.45 -15.81
CA ARG A 194 14.89 10.41 -14.94
C ARG A 194 13.73 9.78 -14.20
N PHE A 195 13.54 10.16 -12.95
CA PHE A 195 12.32 9.94 -12.20
C PHE A 195 11.43 11.18 -12.29
N ASP A 196 10.16 10.97 -12.61
CA ASP A 196 9.13 11.99 -12.46
C ASP A 196 8.19 11.50 -11.34
N VAL A 197 7.97 12.34 -10.35
CA VAL A 197 7.08 12.06 -9.21
C VAL A 197 5.99 13.12 -9.19
N ILE A 198 4.74 12.68 -9.24
CA ILE A 198 3.57 13.55 -9.07
C ILE A 198 3.07 13.36 -7.64
N TYR A 199 3.09 14.45 -6.90
CA TYR A 199 2.60 14.51 -5.53
C TYR A 199 1.13 14.88 -5.52
N THR A 200 0.38 14.21 -4.66
CA THR A 200 -1.03 14.50 -4.43
C THR A 200 -1.18 15.87 -3.76
N ARG A 201 -2.29 16.55 -4.04
CA ARG A 201 -2.67 17.80 -3.37
C ARG A 201 -2.80 17.60 -1.85
N LEU A 202 -2.45 18.62 -1.06
CA LEU A 202 -2.40 18.49 0.40
C LEU A 202 -3.76 18.17 1.03
N ASN A 203 -4.86 18.70 0.47
CA ASN A 203 -6.22 18.48 1.00
C ASN A 203 -6.67 17.02 0.99
N ASP A 204 -6.04 16.17 0.19
CA ASP A 204 -6.31 14.73 0.14
C ASP A 204 -5.54 13.93 1.20
N LEU A 205 -4.67 14.57 1.98
CA LEU A 205 -3.74 13.91 2.90
C LEU A 205 -4.20 13.92 4.36
N PHE A 206 -5.24 14.66 4.70
CA PHE A 206 -5.71 14.79 6.08
C PHE A 206 -7.22 14.97 6.17
N THR A 207 -7.74 14.76 7.37
CA THR A 207 -9.13 15.04 7.74
C THR A 207 -9.18 15.90 9.00
N ILE A 208 -10.23 16.68 9.13
CA ILE A 208 -10.49 17.55 10.30
C ILE A 208 -11.92 17.33 10.80
N GLY A 209 -12.12 17.56 12.10
CA GLY A 209 -13.46 17.51 12.70
C GLY A 209 -13.85 16.15 13.27
N ASN A 210 -15.08 16.06 13.76
CA ASN A 210 -15.67 14.87 14.35
C ASN A 210 -17.14 14.70 13.88
N PRO A 211 -17.45 13.67 13.05
CA PRO A 211 -16.51 12.76 12.40
C PRO A 211 -15.56 13.49 11.44
N GLY A 212 -14.37 12.88 11.20
CA GLY A 212 -13.36 13.48 10.32
C GLY A 212 -13.86 13.61 8.89
N VAL A 213 -13.75 14.80 8.31
CA VAL A 213 -14.16 15.13 6.94
C VAL A 213 -12.98 15.71 6.16
N SER A 214 -13.01 15.60 4.85
CA SER A 214 -12.03 16.25 3.99
C SER A 214 -12.21 17.78 4.03
N PRO A 215 -11.15 18.57 3.80
CA PRO A 215 -11.28 20.02 3.70
C PRO A 215 -12.29 20.47 2.65
N GLU A 216 -12.40 19.75 1.53
CA GLU A 216 -13.40 20.07 0.50
C GLU A 216 -14.82 19.86 0.99
N GLU A 217 -15.10 18.75 1.65
CA GLU A 217 -16.43 18.47 2.21
C GLU A 217 -16.79 19.46 3.31
N LEU A 218 -15.82 19.82 4.19
CA LEU A 218 -16.03 20.76 5.28
C LEU A 218 -16.50 22.13 4.79
N PHE A 219 -15.88 22.68 3.76
CA PHE A 219 -16.18 24.06 3.31
C PHE A 219 -17.26 24.12 2.22
N ASN A 220 -17.56 23.03 1.52
CA ASN A 220 -18.49 23.03 0.38
C ASN A 220 -19.82 22.29 0.66
N SER A 221 -19.92 21.50 1.72
CA SER A 221 -21.12 20.70 2.01
C SER A 221 -22.02 21.38 3.04
N ASP A 222 -23.34 21.29 2.82
CA ASP A 222 -24.35 21.71 3.79
C ASP A 222 -24.78 20.57 4.74
N ASN A 223 -24.42 19.32 4.41
CA ASN A 223 -24.82 18.13 5.18
C ASN A 223 -23.72 17.69 6.17
N LEU A 224 -23.28 18.60 7.00
CA LEU A 224 -22.29 18.34 8.05
C LEU A 224 -22.95 18.05 9.40
N SER A 225 -22.22 17.38 10.30
CA SER A 225 -22.62 17.34 11.71
C SER A 225 -22.64 18.74 12.31
N GLN A 226 -23.47 18.98 13.35
CA GLN A 226 -23.53 20.28 14.00
C GLN A 226 -22.15 20.76 14.47
N TYR A 227 -21.35 19.85 15.02
CA TYR A 227 -19.97 20.14 15.44
C TYR A 227 -19.09 20.65 14.28
N ASN A 228 -19.18 19.99 13.12
CA ASN A 228 -18.40 20.39 11.94
C ASN A 228 -18.90 21.69 11.32
N GLN A 229 -20.21 21.99 11.41
CA GLN A 229 -20.78 23.27 10.99
C GLN A 229 -20.25 24.42 11.87
N ASP A 230 -20.32 24.27 13.19
CA ASP A 230 -19.82 25.28 14.15
C ASP A 230 -18.30 25.50 13.95
N MET A 231 -17.55 24.42 13.72
CA MET A 231 -16.12 24.48 13.41
C MET A 231 -15.85 25.23 12.11
N ARG A 232 -16.57 24.91 11.03
CA ARG A 232 -16.47 25.62 9.74
C ARG A 232 -16.71 27.11 9.89
N ASP A 233 -17.79 27.48 10.58
CA ASP A 233 -18.17 28.88 10.75
C ASP A 233 -17.12 29.65 11.55
N THR A 234 -16.52 29.03 12.56
CA THR A 234 -15.41 29.61 13.32
C THR A 234 -14.15 29.77 12.44
N LEU A 235 -13.79 28.75 11.68
CA LEU A 235 -12.64 28.81 10.78
C LEU A 235 -12.79 29.88 9.70
N LEU A 236 -13.99 30.02 9.12
CA LEU A 236 -14.29 31.06 8.15
C LEU A 236 -14.23 32.46 8.78
N ALA A 237 -14.71 32.62 10.03
CA ALA A 237 -14.59 33.88 10.76
C ALA A 237 -13.14 34.28 11.06
N GLU A 238 -12.25 33.31 11.23
CA GLU A 238 -10.81 33.50 11.38
C GLU A 238 -10.06 33.70 10.03
N GLY A 239 -10.74 33.57 8.90
CA GLY A 239 -10.16 33.75 7.56
C GLY A 239 -9.52 32.48 6.96
N TRP A 240 -9.83 31.32 7.52
CA TRP A 240 -9.39 30.03 6.97
C TRP A 240 -10.40 29.47 5.98
N ASP A 241 -9.90 28.85 4.90
CA ASP A 241 -10.71 28.22 3.86
C ASP A 241 -10.02 26.92 3.38
N GLN A 242 -10.62 26.23 2.41
CA GLN A 242 -10.05 25.00 1.84
C GLN A 242 -8.65 25.16 1.24
N THR A 243 -8.22 26.39 0.93
CA THR A 243 -6.92 26.65 0.28
C THR A 243 -5.79 26.88 1.27
N ASN A 244 -6.11 27.20 2.52
CA ASN A 244 -5.11 27.59 3.51
C ASN A 244 -5.27 26.93 4.89
N VAL A 245 -6.35 26.17 5.13
CA VAL A 245 -6.65 25.57 6.45
C VAL A 245 -5.52 24.67 6.98
N ILE A 246 -4.77 24.02 6.10
CA ILE A 246 -3.64 23.18 6.51
C ILE A 246 -2.57 23.96 7.27
N PHE A 247 -2.34 25.23 6.90
CA PHE A 247 -1.32 26.08 7.53
C PHE A 247 -1.70 26.56 8.93
N ARG A 248 -2.97 26.41 9.33
CA ARG A 248 -3.37 26.59 10.73
C ARG A 248 -2.80 25.51 11.62
N PHE A 249 -2.78 24.27 11.11
CA PHE A 249 -2.31 23.11 11.85
C PHE A 249 -0.80 22.88 11.69
N ALA A 250 -0.25 23.16 10.51
CA ALA A 250 1.17 22.97 10.18
C ALA A 250 1.86 24.33 10.03
N ARG A 251 2.31 24.93 11.13
CA ARG A 251 2.87 26.30 11.17
C ARG A 251 4.15 26.47 10.36
N ASN A 252 5.02 25.43 10.37
CA ASN A 252 6.28 25.42 9.65
C ASN A 252 6.31 24.20 8.72
N TRP A 253 5.85 24.38 7.50
CA TRP A 253 5.89 23.34 6.49
C TRP A 253 7.20 23.47 5.68
N ASP A 254 8.33 23.07 6.27
CA ASP A 254 9.58 22.87 5.55
C ASP A 254 9.51 21.52 4.82
N GLN A 255 9.10 21.59 3.56
CA GLN A 255 8.85 20.41 2.75
C GLN A 255 10.15 19.93 2.14
N TYR A 256 10.90 19.13 2.89
CA TYR A 256 12.01 18.43 2.30
C TYR A 256 11.53 17.17 1.61
N SER A 257 11.80 17.08 0.32
CA SER A 257 11.60 15.87 -0.46
C SER A 257 12.78 15.63 -1.39
N ALA A 258 13.23 14.39 -1.48
CA ALA A 258 14.34 13.95 -2.33
C ALA A 258 14.18 12.46 -2.68
N ILE A 259 14.95 11.98 -3.64
CA ILE A 259 15.04 10.55 -3.92
C ILE A 259 16.35 10.02 -3.34
N LEU A 260 16.25 9.04 -2.42
CA LEU A 260 17.39 8.29 -1.91
C LEU A 260 17.60 7.08 -2.81
N ALA A 261 18.75 7.03 -3.46
CA ALA A 261 19.08 6.00 -4.45
C ALA A 261 20.31 5.20 -3.99
N ASN A 262 20.23 3.89 -4.10
CA ASN A 262 21.32 2.97 -3.78
C ASN A 262 22.14 2.67 -5.03
N TYR A 263 23.35 3.18 -5.09
CA TYR A 263 24.31 2.96 -6.17
C TYR A 263 25.22 1.79 -5.85
N ILE A 264 25.51 1.00 -6.88
CA ILE A 264 26.43 -0.14 -6.80
C ILE A 264 27.67 0.18 -7.64
N TYR A 265 28.84 -0.05 -7.06
CA TYR A 265 30.15 0.08 -7.70
C TYR A 265 30.69 -1.32 -7.95
N LEU A 266 31.12 -1.60 -9.17
CA LEU A 266 31.61 -2.90 -9.61
C LEU A 266 33.14 -2.93 -9.65
N GLY A 267 33.72 -4.14 -9.50
CA GLY A 267 35.14 -4.38 -9.77
C GLY A 267 35.48 -4.16 -11.25
N GLU A 268 36.72 -3.86 -11.55
CA GLU A 268 37.19 -3.43 -12.88
C GLU A 268 36.83 -4.41 -14.01
N ASP A 269 37.00 -5.72 -13.78
CA ASP A 269 36.70 -6.75 -14.77
C ASP A 269 35.20 -6.84 -15.09
N GLU A 270 34.36 -6.72 -14.08
CA GLU A 270 32.91 -6.77 -14.23
C GLU A 270 32.37 -5.48 -14.83
N ARG A 271 32.91 -4.35 -14.40
CA ARG A 271 32.61 -3.02 -14.92
C ARG A 271 32.86 -2.93 -16.43
N THR A 272 34.01 -3.43 -16.88
CA THR A 272 34.35 -3.46 -18.31
C THR A 272 33.38 -4.33 -19.11
N LYS A 273 32.98 -5.48 -18.59
CA LYS A 273 31.99 -6.35 -19.24
C LYS A 273 30.62 -5.66 -19.35
N PHE A 274 30.15 -5.03 -18.27
CA PHE A 274 28.88 -4.29 -18.29
C PHE A 274 28.90 -3.12 -19.28
N ALA A 275 30.02 -2.43 -19.43
CA ALA A 275 30.15 -1.31 -20.36
C ALA A 275 30.15 -1.73 -21.83
N GLN A 276 30.68 -2.92 -22.14
CA GLN A 276 30.91 -3.37 -23.53
C GLN A 276 29.82 -4.28 -24.10
N THR A 277 29.06 -4.97 -23.22
CA THR A 277 28.01 -5.90 -23.66
C THR A 277 26.68 -5.19 -23.83
N SER A 278 25.86 -5.70 -24.75
CA SER A 278 24.45 -5.32 -24.83
C SER A 278 23.68 -6.04 -23.72
N HIS A 279 22.67 -5.37 -23.16
CA HIS A 279 21.86 -5.90 -22.08
C HIS A 279 20.40 -5.96 -22.47
N GLU A 280 19.73 -7.05 -22.09
CA GLU A 280 18.28 -7.20 -22.21
C GLU A 280 17.73 -7.58 -20.84
N TYR A 281 16.85 -6.74 -20.31
CA TYR A 281 16.18 -6.95 -19.05
C TYR A 281 14.71 -7.28 -19.30
N LEU A 282 14.25 -8.40 -18.76
CA LEU A 282 12.83 -8.66 -18.65
C LEU A 282 12.29 -7.80 -17.52
N ILE A 283 11.45 -6.84 -17.84
CA ILE A 283 10.87 -5.91 -16.88
C ILE A 283 9.39 -6.16 -16.65
N THR A 284 8.90 -5.79 -15.48
CA THR A 284 7.47 -5.72 -15.20
C THR A 284 7.01 -4.28 -15.31
N GLN A 285 5.86 -4.08 -15.96
CA GLN A 285 5.21 -2.77 -16.11
C GLN A 285 3.81 -2.83 -15.55
N LEU A 286 3.31 -1.69 -15.09
CA LEU A 286 1.97 -1.54 -14.55
C LEU A 286 1.06 -0.80 -15.53
N GLN A 287 -0.12 -1.39 -15.80
CA GLN A 287 -1.22 -0.74 -16.52
C GLN A 287 -2.36 -0.49 -15.54
N ARG A 288 -2.98 0.69 -15.62
CA ARG A 288 -4.15 1.05 -14.81
C ARG A 288 -5.33 1.39 -15.70
N ARG A 289 -6.52 0.90 -15.33
CA ARG A 289 -7.81 1.31 -15.87
C ARG A 289 -8.74 1.70 -14.72
N ILE A 290 -9.47 2.77 -14.90
CA ILE A 290 -10.44 3.26 -13.92
C ILE A 290 -11.79 3.37 -14.62
N TYR A 291 -12.83 2.83 -13.99
CA TYR A 291 -14.22 2.94 -14.41
C TYR A 291 -15.00 3.64 -13.31
N LEU A 292 -15.50 4.83 -13.62
CA LEU A 292 -16.13 5.71 -12.64
C LEU A 292 -17.65 5.51 -12.60
N GLY A 293 -18.23 5.65 -11.41
CA GLY A 293 -19.66 5.80 -11.21
C GLY A 293 -20.48 4.53 -11.47
N LEU A 294 -19.94 3.35 -11.22
CA LEU A 294 -20.67 2.09 -11.33
C LEU A 294 -21.80 2.05 -10.28
N SER A 295 -23.00 1.70 -10.73
CA SER A 295 -24.15 1.48 -9.85
C SER A 295 -24.17 0.05 -9.32
N ARG A 296 -24.94 -0.19 -8.25
CA ARG A 296 -25.22 -1.53 -7.77
C ARG A 296 -25.87 -2.38 -8.87
N GLY A 297 -25.63 -3.69 -8.82
CA GLY A 297 -26.10 -4.65 -9.81
C GLY A 297 -25.07 -5.01 -10.89
N PRO A 298 -25.49 -5.69 -11.96
CA PRO A 298 -24.59 -6.20 -12.98
C PRO A 298 -24.05 -5.09 -13.90
N SER A 299 -22.75 -5.11 -14.14
CA SER A 299 -22.06 -4.18 -15.05
C SER A 299 -21.16 -4.94 -16.01
N ARG A 300 -21.08 -4.45 -17.26
CA ARG A 300 -20.19 -4.96 -18.29
C ARG A 300 -19.18 -3.87 -18.66
N LEU A 301 -17.90 -4.22 -18.59
CA LEU A 301 -16.80 -3.30 -18.80
C LEU A 301 -15.87 -3.84 -19.89
N ASP A 302 -15.50 -3.00 -20.85
CA ASP A 302 -14.52 -3.36 -21.86
C ASP A 302 -13.12 -3.06 -21.30
N LEU A 303 -12.29 -4.12 -21.18
CA LEU A 303 -10.91 -3.99 -20.78
C LEU A 303 -10.06 -3.61 -21.99
N VAL A 304 -9.21 -2.62 -21.83
CA VAL A 304 -8.23 -2.23 -22.85
C VAL A 304 -6.84 -2.40 -22.24
N MET A 305 -6.36 -3.65 -22.19
CA MET A 305 -5.02 -3.98 -21.70
C MET A 305 -4.18 -4.56 -22.82
N ASN A 306 -2.88 -4.32 -22.72
CA ASN A 306 -1.89 -4.73 -23.72
C ASN A 306 -0.83 -5.62 -23.08
N TYR A 307 0.02 -6.20 -23.92
CA TYR A 307 1.19 -7.01 -23.53
C TYR A 307 0.84 -8.32 -22.80
N PRO A 308 1.84 -9.17 -22.53
CA PRO A 308 1.67 -10.38 -21.72
C PRO A 308 1.43 -10.03 -20.24
N VAL A 309 0.17 -10.06 -19.81
CA VAL A 309 -0.25 -9.79 -18.43
C VAL A 309 -0.08 -11.05 -17.59
N LYS A 310 0.60 -10.95 -16.43
CA LYS A 310 0.79 -12.06 -15.49
C LYS A 310 -0.32 -12.16 -14.47
N GLU A 311 -0.90 -11.03 -14.06
CA GLU A 311 -1.99 -10.96 -13.09
C GLU A 311 -2.80 -9.68 -13.24
N LEU A 312 -4.07 -9.77 -12.83
CA LEU A 312 -5.00 -8.66 -12.68
C LEU A 312 -5.28 -8.47 -11.19
N ILE A 313 -5.27 -7.22 -10.76
CA ILE A 313 -5.56 -6.81 -9.39
C ILE A 313 -6.58 -5.69 -9.47
N TRP A 314 -7.68 -5.77 -8.71
CA TRP A 314 -8.69 -4.72 -8.73
C TRP A 314 -9.37 -4.55 -7.39
N PHE A 315 -9.95 -3.37 -7.20
CA PHE A 315 -10.76 -3.04 -6.05
C PHE A 315 -11.82 -2.01 -6.43
N PHE A 316 -12.87 -1.95 -5.64
CA PHE A 316 -13.90 -0.93 -5.75
C PHE A 316 -13.72 0.09 -4.62
N ARG A 317 -14.00 1.35 -4.92
CA ARG A 317 -14.06 2.41 -3.94
C ARG A 317 -15.43 3.08 -4.01
N ASN A 318 -16.09 3.25 -2.87
CA ASN A 318 -17.30 4.04 -2.79
C ASN A 318 -16.94 5.53 -3.02
N GLN A 319 -17.75 6.26 -3.78
CA GLN A 319 -17.53 7.69 -4.01
C GLN A 319 -17.65 8.53 -2.73
N ASP A 320 -18.37 8.07 -1.72
CA ASP A 320 -18.39 8.73 -0.42
C ASP A 320 -17.02 8.76 0.29
N ALA A 321 -16.10 7.88 -0.08
CA ALA A 321 -14.73 7.88 0.44
C ALA A 321 -13.98 9.19 0.16
N TYR A 322 -14.33 9.91 -0.90
CA TYR A 322 -13.76 11.23 -1.22
C TYR A 322 -14.14 12.31 -0.18
N LYS A 323 -15.30 12.17 0.47
CA LYS A 323 -15.77 13.12 1.48
C LYS A 323 -14.99 13.03 2.79
N THR A 324 -14.47 11.83 3.08
CA THR A 324 -13.74 11.52 4.31
C THR A 324 -12.25 11.25 4.08
N ASN A 325 -11.75 11.40 2.86
CA ASN A 325 -10.38 11.05 2.45
C ASN A 325 -9.99 9.60 2.81
N ASP A 326 -10.96 8.68 2.76
CA ASP A 326 -10.76 7.26 3.09
C ASP A 326 -10.35 6.46 1.84
N TRP A 327 -9.16 6.74 1.36
CA TRP A 327 -8.64 6.29 0.07
C TRP A 327 -8.40 4.79 -0.04
N PHE A 328 -8.14 4.11 1.07
CA PHE A 328 -7.76 2.71 1.11
C PHE A 328 -8.84 1.80 1.71
N ASN A 329 -10.03 2.32 1.86
CA ASN A 329 -11.21 1.54 2.19
C ASN A 329 -11.84 0.96 0.92
N PHE A 330 -11.71 -0.34 0.74
CA PHE A 330 -12.23 -1.08 -0.41
C PHE A 330 -13.47 -1.90 -0.04
N THR A 331 -14.12 -1.59 1.08
CA THR A 331 -15.31 -2.26 1.58
C THR A 331 -16.54 -1.37 1.43
N ASP A 332 -17.73 -1.97 1.52
CA ASP A 332 -19.01 -1.23 1.52
C ASP A 332 -19.28 -0.51 2.86
N ASN A 333 -18.40 -0.66 3.83
CA ASN A 333 -18.52 -0.02 5.12
C ASN A 333 -17.95 1.41 5.08
N GLN A 334 -18.78 2.40 5.30
CA GLN A 334 -18.40 3.81 5.35
C GLN A 334 -17.71 4.23 6.66
N CYS A 335 -17.63 3.33 7.64
CA CYS A 335 -16.94 3.55 8.91
C CYS A 335 -16.03 2.35 9.24
N PRO A 336 -14.86 2.20 8.58
CA PRO A 336 -13.87 1.22 9.02
C PRO A 336 -13.32 1.58 10.40
N ASP A 337 -13.41 2.84 10.80
CA ASP A 337 -12.90 3.35 12.06
C ASP A 337 -13.67 2.85 13.29
N LEU A 338 -14.92 2.45 13.18
CA LEU A 338 -15.67 1.91 14.33
C LEU A 338 -14.99 0.67 14.93
N LEU A 339 -14.37 -0.17 14.12
CA LEU A 339 -13.60 -1.32 14.62
C LEU A 339 -12.20 -0.94 15.10
N ASN A 340 -11.62 0.10 14.52
CA ASN A 340 -10.35 0.68 14.97
C ASN A 340 -10.60 1.57 16.18
N ASP A 341 -11.64 2.40 16.19
CA ASP A 341 -12.06 3.19 17.35
C ASP A 341 -12.33 2.33 18.57
N VAL A 342 -12.92 1.15 18.40
CA VAL A 342 -13.11 0.20 19.50
C VAL A 342 -11.78 -0.33 20.01
N LYS A 343 -10.80 -0.60 19.15
CA LYS A 343 -9.44 -0.99 19.55
C LYS A 343 -8.70 0.19 20.18
N ASP A 344 -8.88 1.38 19.67
CA ASP A 344 -8.23 2.60 20.15
C ASP A 344 -8.90 3.09 21.44
N ILE A 345 -10.21 2.98 21.57
CA ILE A 345 -10.96 3.20 22.82
C ILE A 345 -10.52 2.20 23.88
N ARG A 346 -10.40 0.90 23.54
CA ARG A 346 -9.85 -0.10 24.47
C ARG A 346 -8.44 0.26 24.94
N LYS A 347 -7.60 0.70 24.01
CA LYS A 347 -6.22 1.08 24.30
C LYS A 347 -6.15 2.36 25.10
N PHE A 348 -6.96 3.36 24.78
CA PHE A 348 -7.10 4.61 25.52
C PHE A 348 -7.59 4.36 26.96
N ILE A 349 -8.62 3.52 27.13
CA ILE A 349 -9.13 3.13 28.45
C ILE A 349 -8.08 2.35 29.22
N MET A 350 -7.36 1.39 28.58
CA MET A 350 -6.26 0.68 29.24
C MET A 350 -5.12 1.62 29.63
N THR A 351 -4.76 2.57 28.79
CA THR A 351 -3.71 3.55 29.08
C THR A 351 -4.13 4.48 30.22
N LYS A 352 -5.37 4.97 30.21
CA LYS A 352 -5.91 5.77 31.33
C LYS A 352 -6.01 4.98 32.62
N CYS A 353 -6.44 3.72 32.59
CA CYS A 353 -6.47 2.86 33.75
C CYS A 353 -5.06 2.56 34.28
N LEU A 354 -4.08 2.33 33.42
CA LEU A 354 -2.68 2.18 33.77
C LEU A 354 -2.11 3.47 34.39
N GLN A 355 -2.43 4.63 33.83
CA GLN A 355 -2.02 5.93 34.37
C GLN A 355 -2.63 6.18 35.75
N THR A 356 -3.92 5.91 35.92
CA THR A 356 -4.60 6.04 37.25
C THR A 356 -4.04 5.05 38.29
N LEU A 357 -3.55 3.88 37.84
CA LEU A 357 -2.88 2.90 38.71
C LEU A 357 -1.44 3.33 39.09
N ILE A 358 -0.78 4.08 38.20
CA ILE A 358 0.56 4.64 38.42
C ILE A 358 0.46 5.88 39.33
N ASP A 359 -0.52 6.75 39.09
CA ASP A 359 -0.70 8.01 39.83
C ASP A 359 -1.23 7.77 41.26
N ASN A 360 -1.92 6.67 41.50
CA ASN A 360 -2.32 6.22 42.84
C ASN A 360 -1.22 5.34 43.48
N ASP A 361 -0.11 5.92 43.78
CA ASP A 361 1.12 5.34 44.35
C ASP A 361 0.88 4.59 45.70
N THR A 362 -0.08 3.69 45.72
CA THR A 362 -0.35 2.74 46.81
C THR A 362 0.07 1.34 46.39
N CYS A 363 1.36 1.16 46.28
CA CYS A 363 1.96 -0.17 46.28
C CYS A 363 1.91 -0.71 47.73
N ASP A 364 0.70 -1.04 48.21
CA ASP A 364 0.54 -1.79 49.41
C ASP A 364 0.60 -3.28 49.06
N CYS A 365 1.67 -3.94 49.49
CA CYS A 365 1.93 -5.36 49.27
C CYS A 365 0.97 -6.30 50.06
N SER A 366 -0.11 -5.78 50.60
CA SER A 366 -1.19 -6.54 51.22
C SER A 366 -2.23 -6.93 50.19
N GLY A 367 -2.68 -8.19 50.20
CA GLY A 367 -3.54 -8.83 49.20
C GLY A 367 -4.85 -8.12 48.77
N ASN A 368 -5.10 -6.89 49.22
CA ASN A 368 -6.21 -6.04 48.81
C ASN A 368 -5.99 -5.38 47.44
N GLY A 369 -4.75 -5.17 46.98
CA GLY A 369 -4.43 -4.61 45.68
C GLY A 369 -4.87 -5.49 44.52
N LEU A 370 -4.88 -6.82 44.69
CA LEU A 370 -5.37 -7.77 43.69
C LEU A 370 -6.89 -7.74 43.55
N LYS A 371 -7.63 -7.55 44.66
CA LYS A 371 -9.10 -7.41 44.63
C LYS A 371 -9.56 -6.10 43.98
N GLN A 372 -8.83 -5.00 44.21
CA GLN A 372 -9.10 -3.74 43.51
C GLN A 372 -8.82 -3.85 41.98
N LYS A 373 -7.75 -4.55 41.58
CA LYS A 373 -7.46 -4.82 40.18
C LYS A 373 -8.54 -5.68 39.50
N LEU A 374 -9.09 -6.67 40.23
CA LEU A 374 -10.18 -7.51 39.75
C LEU A 374 -11.49 -6.70 39.64
N ASN A 375 -11.79 -5.83 40.59
CA ASN A 375 -12.97 -4.95 40.54
C ASN A 375 -12.87 -3.91 39.42
N LEU A 376 -11.67 -3.34 39.14
CA LEU A 376 -11.46 -2.47 38.01
C LEU A 376 -11.64 -3.21 36.66
N SER A 377 -11.16 -4.45 36.59
CA SER A 377 -11.36 -5.29 35.39
C SER A 377 -12.86 -5.58 35.15
N ASN A 378 -13.63 -5.84 36.20
CA ASN A 378 -15.07 -6.05 36.12
C ASN A 378 -15.83 -4.75 35.79
N GLN A 379 -15.46 -3.62 36.41
CA GLN A 379 -16.03 -2.31 36.06
C GLN A 379 -15.68 -1.89 34.62
N LEU A 380 -14.48 -2.23 34.14
CA LEU A 380 -14.08 -2.01 32.75
C LEU A 380 -14.89 -2.88 31.79
N SER A 381 -15.14 -4.13 32.14
CA SER A 381 -16.01 -5.05 31.40
C SER A 381 -17.45 -4.53 31.33
N ASP A 382 -17.98 -4.00 32.44
CA ASP A 382 -19.32 -3.43 32.53
C ASP A 382 -19.44 -2.11 31.78
N LEU A 383 -18.44 -1.22 31.85
CA LEU A 383 -18.40 0.03 31.07
C LEU A 383 -18.27 -0.26 29.57
N LEU A 384 -17.47 -1.25 29.19
CA LEU A 384 -17.37 -1.69 27.80
C LEU A 384 -18.68 -2.28 27.30
N SER A 385 -19.38 -3.09 28.11
CA SER A 385 -20.67 -3.65 27.75
C SER A 385 -21.76 -2.57 27.64
N GLN A 386 -21.76 -1.56 28.49
CA GLN A 386 -22.70 -0.44 28.47
C GLN A 386 -22.43 0.51 27.29
N SER A 387 -21.18 0.81 26.96
CA SER A 387 -20.84 1.61 25.77
C SER A 387 -21.14 0.86 24.47
N TYR A 388 -21.04 -0.48 24.48
CA TYR A 388 -21.45 -1.30 23.33
C TYR A 388 -22.98 -1.36 23.18
N ALA A 389 -23.73 -1.42 24.25
CA ALA A 389 -25.20 -1.49 24.20
C ALA A 389 -25.84 -0.20 23.68
N GLY A 390 -25.22 0.98 23.91
CA GLY A 390 -25.71 2.27 23.41
C GLY A 390 -25.38 2.56 21.95
N LEU A 391 -24.33 1.92 21.40
CA LEU A 391 -23.91 2.12 20.00
C LEU A 391 -24.55 1.10 19.02
N TYR A 392 -25.09 0.00 19.52
CA TYR A 392 -25.64 -1.10 18.73
C TYR A 392 -26.94 -1.62 19.34
N GLU A 393 -27.98 -0.81 19.39
CA GLU A 393 -29.33 -1.35 19.59
C GLU A 393 -29.66 -2.25 18.39
N GLY A 394 -29.40 -3.55 18.55
CA GLY A 394 -29.78 -4.60 17.62
C GLY A 394 -28.67 -5.51 17.08
N VAL A 395 -27.40 -5.27 17.35
CA VAL A 395 -26.31 -6.13 16.86
C VAL A 395 -25.49 -6.71 18.02
N SER A 396 -25.78 -7.96 18.36
CA SER A 396 -24.97 -8.75 19.30
C SER A 396 -23.68 -9.21 18.61
N VAL A 397 -22.54 -8.71 19.06
CA VAL A 397 -21.19 -9.06 18.55
C VAL A 397 -20.87 -10.57 18.71
N SER A 398 -21.57 -11.26 19.62
CA SER A 398 -21.42 -12.70 19.87
C SER A 398 -22.05 -13.58 18.77
N ASN A 399 -22.90 -13.04 17.90
CA ASN A 399 -23.61 -13.77 16.85
C ASN A 399 -23.16 -13.41 15.43
N MET A 400 -22.02 -12.74 15.25
CA MET A 400 -21.45 -12.53 13.91
C MET A 400 -20.91 -13.87 13.39
N ASN A 401 -21.74 -14.63 12.72
CA ASN A 401 -21.36 -15.81 11.96
C ASN A 401 -20.44 -15.39 10.81
N SER A 402 -19.55 -16.29 10.39
CA SER A 402 -18.62 -16.09 9.26
C SER A 402 -19.31 -15.62 7.96
N SER A 403 -20.58 -15.90 7.79
CA SER A 403 -21.41 -15.44 6.68
C SER A 403 -21.77 -13.94 6.71
N GLN A 404 -21.70 -13.28 7.87
CA GLN A 404 -21.89 -11.82 7.95
C GLN A 404 -20.67 -11.03 7.46
N TRP A 405 -19.51 -11.66 7.36
CA TRP A 405 -18.30 -11.02 6.83
C TRP A 405 -18.35 -10.86 5.30
N ASP A 406 -19.16 -11.65 4.61
CA ASP A 406 -19.44 -11.49 3.18
C ASP A 406 -20.27 -10.22 2.89
N TYR A 407 -20.92 -9.66 3.91
CA TYR A 407 -21.78 -8.48 3.83
C TYR A 407 -21.02 -7.16 3.57
N TYR A 408 -19.70 -7.14 3.77
CA TYR A 408 -18.86 -5.94 3.54
C TYR A 408 -18.07 -6.01 2.23
N SER A 409 -18.20 -7.08 1.48
CA SER A 409 -17.62 -7.17 0.15
C SER A 409 -18.49 -6.41 -0.85
N ILE A 410 -17.91 -5.54 -1.66
CA ILE A 410 -18.65 -4.78 -2.67
C ILE A 410 -19.04 -5.67 -3.83
N MET A 411 -18.15 -6.58 -4.26
CA MET A 411 -18.35 -7.44 -5.40
C MET A 411 -19.00 -8.76 -5.01
N LYS A 412 -20.16 -9.05 -5.59
CA LYS A 412 -20.85 -10.32 -5.45
C LYS A 412 -20.19 -11.42 -6.27
N ASP A 413 -20.06 -11.18 -7.56
CA ASP A 413 -19.49 -12.11 -8.53
C ASP A 413 -18.80 -11.39 -9.68
N ALA A 414 -17.96 -12.11 -10.41
CA ALA A 414 -17.34 -11.60 -11.63
C ALA A 414 -17.00 -12.74 -12.60
N LYS A 415 -16.93 -12.39 -13.90
CA LYS A 415 -16.37 -13.25 -14.95
C LYS A 415 -15.60 -12.45 -15.98
N LEU A 416 -14.67 -13.11 -16.64
CA LEU A 416 -13.84 -12.55 -17.69
C LEU A 416 -14.09 -13.28 -19.01
N VAL A 417 -14.38 -12.51 -20.04
CA VAL A 417 -14.72 -13.03 -21.37
C VAL A 417 -13.71 -12.51 -22.40
N PHE A 418 -13.15 -13.41 -23.19
CA PHE A 418 -12.21 -13.12 -24.26
C PHE A 418 -12.76 -13.59 -25.60
N ASN A 419 -12.92 -12.67 -26.56
CA ASN A 419 -13.46 -12.96 -27.89
C ASN A 419 -14.78 -13.76 -27.84
N GLY A 420 -15.65 -13.44 -26.87
CA GLY A 420 -16.92 -14.12 -26.67
C GLY A 420 -16.87 -15.45 -25.91
N HIS A 421 -15.69 -15.91 -25.50
CA HIS A 421 -15.52 -17.12 -24.72
C HIS A 421 -15.19 -16.78 -23.27
N ASP A 422 -15.87 -17.46 -22.33
CA ASP A 422 -15.59 -17.30 -20.90
C ASP A 422 -14.18 -17.81 -20.59
N ARG A 423 -13.28 -16.91 -20.11
CA ARG A 423 -11.96 -17.30 -19.60
C ARG A 423 -12.09 -18.09 -18.31
N PHE A 424 -13.05 -17.74 -17.50
CA PHE A 424 -13.55 -18.48 -16.36
C PHE A 424 -15.04 -18.17 -16.21
N GLU A 425 -15.77 -19.17 -15.74
CA GLU A 425 -17.19 -19.05 -15.38
C GLU A 425 -17.36 -18.02 -14.27
N GLU A 426 -18.58 -17.56 -14.09
CA GLU A 426 -18.94 -16.66 -12.99
C GLU A 426 -18.50 -17.22 -11.65
N ARG A 427 -17.70 -16.44 -10.92
CA ARG A 427 -17.14 -16.79 -9.61
C ARG A 427 -17.52 -15.73 -8.60
N LEU A 428 -17.79 -16.17 -7.37
CA LEU A 428 -18.07 -15.28 -6.24
C LEU A 428 -16.86 -14.39 -5.92
N GLY A 429 -17.11 -13.21 -5.37
CA GLY A 429 -16.06 -12.26 -4.94
C GLY A 429 -15.04 -12.89 -4.00
N THR A 430 -15.49 -13.76 -3.09
CA THR A 430 -14.63 -14.49 -2.15
C THR A 430 -13.59 -15.40 -2.81
N TYR A 431 -13.85 -15.88 -4.04
CA TYR A 431 -12.86 -16.63 -4.82
C TYR A 431 -11.63 -15.75 -5.15
N PHE A 432 -11.86 -14.52 -5.58
CA PHE A 432 -10.80 -13.60 -5.96
C PHE A 432 -10.10 -12.97 -4.74
N GLU A 433 -10.85 -12.72 -3.67
CA GLU A 433 -10.36 -12.12 -2.44
C GLU A 433 -9.55 -13.12 -1.59
N ASN A 434 -10.04 -14.37 -1.45
CA ASN A 434 -9.43 -15.32 -0.52
C ASN A 434 -8.62 -16.40 -1.23
N GLN A 435 -9.21 -17.15 -2.18
CA GLN A 435 -8.55 -18.32 -2.78
C GLN A 435 -7.37 -17.92 -3.68
N GLN A 436 -7.52 -16.87 -4.48
CA GLN A 436 -6.45 -16.41 -5.36
C GLN A 436 -5.28 -15.84 -4.55
N ILE A 437 -5.57 -15.02 -3.55
CA ILE A 437 -4.53 -14.44 -2.68
C ILE A 437 -3.81 -15.55 -1.91
N TYR A 438 -4.54 -16.47 -1.27
CA TYR A 438 -3.94 -17.58 -0.54
C TYR A 438 -3.01 -18.44 -1.41
N LYS A 439 -3.40 -18.68 -2.67
CA LYS A 439 -2.64 -19.56 -3.57
C LYS A 439 -1.40 -18.91 -4.17
N TYR A 440 -1.48 -17.62 -4.47
CA TYR A 440 -0.51 -16.95 -5.34
C TYR A 440 0.33 -15.89 -4.63
N HIS A 441 -0.09 -15.42 -3.45
CA HIS A 441 0.54 -14.32 -2.74
C HIS A 441 1.04 -14.69 -1.34
N THR A 442 2.09 -13.99 -0.90
CA THR A 442 2.71 -14.19 0.41
C THR A 442 2.03 -13.35 1.51
N GLY A 443 1.52 -12.19 1.15
CA GLY A 443 0.82 -11.27 2.05
C GLY A 443 -0.61 -11.69 2.32
N LYS A 444 -1.25 -11.02 3.27
CA LYS A 444 -2.65 -11.28 3.63
C LYS A 444 -3.66 -10.67 2.66
N GLY A 445 -3.24 -9.64 1.89
CA GLY A 445 -4.17 -8.74 1.22
C GLY A 445 -4.98 -7.89 2.21
N CYS A 446 -5.81 -7.01 1.71
CA CYS A 446 -6.84 -6.30 2.46
C CYS A 446 -8.23 -6.72 1.97
N ARG A 447 -9.26 -6.44 2.75
CA ARG A 447 -10.64 -6.73 2.36
C ARG A 447 -11.05 -5.87 1.17
N GLY A 448 -11.88 -6.45 0.29
CA GLY A 448 -12.33 -5.80 -0.93
C GLY A 448 -11.26 -5.70 -2.02
N LEU A 449 -10.12 -6.38 -1.82
CA LEU A 449 -9.08 -6.52 -2.81
C LEU A 449 -9.23 -7.85 -3.54
N TYR A 450 -9.32 -7.79 -4.85
CA TYR A 450 -9.55 -8.94 -5.70
C TYR A 450 -8.35 -9.16 -6.63
N VAL A 451 -7.97 -10.42 -6.80
CA VAL A 451 -6.82 -10.82 -7.62
C VAL A 451 -7.20 -11.97 -8.55
N TYR A 452 -6.66 -11.97 -9.77
CA TYR A 452 -6.68 -13.10 -10.66
C TYR A 452 -5.32 -13.30 -11.34
N SER A 453 -4.67 -14.42 -11.07
CA SER A 453 -3.35 -14.72 -11.64
C SER A 453 -3.45 -15.62 -12.87
N PHE A 454 -2.79 -15.21 -13.97
CA PHE A 454 -2.53 -16.04 -15.15
C PHE A 454 -1.25 -16.87 -14.99
N SER A 455 -0.41 -16.51 -14.01
CA SER A 455 0.87 -17.16 -13.75
C SER A 455 0.79 -18.11 -12.55
N LEU A 456 1.71 -19.07 -12.50
CA LEU A 456 1.80 -20.01 -11.37
C LEU A 456 2.44 -19.38 -10.12
N LYS A 457 3.35 -18.42 -10.31
CA LYS A 457 4.12 -17.76 -9.24
C LYS A 457 4.34 -16.28 -9.61
N PRO A 458 3.30 -15.42 -9.45
CA PRO A 458 3.35 -14.03 -9.92
C PRO A 458 4.36 -13.16 -9.16
N GLU A 459 4.71 -13.50 -7.93
CA GLU A 459 5.67 -12.74 -7.12
C GLU A 459 7.13 -13.00 -7.50
N ARG A 460 7.41 -14.09 -8.23
CA ARG A 460 8.78 -14.42 -8.63
C ARG A 460 9.20 -13.63 -9.86
N ASP A 461 10.50 -13.29 -9.91
CA ASP A 461 11.10 -12.58 -11.06
C ASP A 461 11.11 -13.45 -12.32
N GLN A 462 11.26 -14.78 -12.16
CA GLN A 462 11.20 -15.71 -13.29
C GLN A 462 9.77 -15.88 -13.79
N PRO A 463 9.50 -15.69 -15.10
CA PRO A 463 8.17 -15.84 -15.69
C PRO A 463 7.63 -17.26 -15.47
N SER A 464 6.35 -17.35 -15.10
CA SER A 464 5.68 -18.63 -14.84
C SER A 464 4.30 -18.75 -15.47
N GLY A 465 4.03 -17.95 -16.51
CA GLY A 465 2.79 -17.92 -17.27
C GLY A 465 2.28 -16.50 -17.46
N THR A 466 1.59 -16.27 -18.55
CA THR A 466 0.98 -14.97 -18.90
C THR A 466 -0.20 -15.14 -19.82
N CYS A 467 -1.03 -14.11 -19.93
CA CYS A 467 -2.04 -13.95 -20.96
C CYS A 467 -1.67 -12.74 -21.82
N ASN A 468 -1.41 -12.96 -23.12
CA ASN A 468 -1.09 -11.86 -24.04
C ASN A 468 -2.36 -11.12 -24.46
N MET A 469 -2.65 -10.04 -23.74
CA MET A 469 -3.83 -9.21 -23.94
C MET A 469 -3.80 -8.49 -25.31
N SER A 470 -2.63 -8.17 -25.87
CA SER A 470 -2.53 -7.54 -27.20
C SER A 470 -3.00 -8.45 -28.36
N ARG A 471 -3.22 -9.74 -28.11
CA ARG A 471 -3.69 -10.72 -29.12
C ARG A 471 -5.16 -11.08 -28.96
N ILE A 472 -5.86 -10.41 -28.06
CA ILE A 472 -7.27 -10.62 -27.76
C ILE A 472 -8.02 -9.37 -28.20
N ASP A 473 -8.85 -9.49 -29.23
CA ASP A 473 -9.55 -8.35 -29.83
C ASP A 473 -10.60 -7.76 -28.91
N THR A 474 -11.36 -8.62 -28.22
CA THR A 474 -12.37 -8.19 -27.25
C THR A 474 -12.10 -8.76 -25.89
N GLN A 475 -11.90 -7.89 -24.92
CA GLN A 475 -11.64 -8.21 -23.53
C GLN A 475 -12.76 -7.60 -22.70
N GLN A 476 -13.59 -8.43 -22.05
CA GLN A 476 -14.76 -7.96 -21.31
C GLN A 476 -14.73 -8.49 -19.89
N PHE A 477 -14.93 -7.60 -18.96
CA PHE A 477 -15.07 -7.91 -17.54
C PHE A 477 -16.52 -7.68 -17.13
N PHE A 478 -17.17 -8.72 -16.68
CA PHE A 478 -18.49 -8.66 -16.10
C PHE A 478 -18.34 -8.71 -14.59
N THR A 479 -18.99 -7.82 -13.90
CA THR A 479 -19.02 -7.77 -12.45
C THR A 479 -20.41 -7.43 -11.97
N ASN A 480 -20.74 -7.94 -10.81
CA ASN A 480 -22.01 -7.69 -10.14
C ASN A 480 -21.70 -7.14 -8.74
N ILE A 481 -22.15 -5.93 -8.49
CA ILE A 481 -22.02 -5.29 -7.19
C ILE A 481 -23.24 -5.68 -6.36
N PHE A 482 -23.02 -6.05 -5.08
CA PHE A 482 -24.11 -6.43 -4.19
C PHE A 482 -25.22 -5.38 -4.20
N ASP A 483 -26.43 -5.86 -4.51
CA ASP A 483 -27.64 -5.10 -4.34
C ASP A 483 -28.22 -5.44 -2.96
N THR A 484 -28.27 -4.45 -2.09
CA THR A 484 -28.80 -4.65 -0.74
C THR A 484 -30.25 -4.20 -0.74
N ASP A 485 -31.16 -5.15 -0.87
CA ASP A 485 -32.62 -4.95 -0.87
C ASP A 485 -33.16 -4.16 0.34
N ASN A 486 -32.33 -3.96 1.36
CA ASN A 486 -32.69 -3.29 2.62
C ASN A 486 -31.89 -2.01 2.93
N ASN A 487 -31.05 -1.52 2.03
CA ASN A 487 -30.27 -0.30 2.31
C ASN A 487 -30.83 0.87 1.48
N PRO A 488 -31.31 1.96 2.11
CA PRO A 488 -31.94 3.10 1.43
C PRO A 488 -30.99 3.95 0.58
N LYS A 489 -29.76 3.51 0.37
CA LYS A 489 -28.75 4.22 -0.45
C LYS A 489 -28.82 3.78 -1.92
N GLU A 490 -29.95 3.98 -2.56
CA GLU A 490 -30.18 3.71 -3.99
C GLU A 490 -29.22 4.44 -4.94
N ASN A 491 -28.50 5.45 -4.46
CA ASN A 491 -27.62 6.32 -5.26
C ASN A 491 -26.12 6.08 -5.04
N ASP A 492 -25.73 5.04 -4.31
CA ASP A 492 -24.31 4.74 -4.10
C ASP A 492 -23.61 4.47 -5.44
N LYS A 493 -22.51 5.14 -5.67
CA LYS A 493 -21.66 4.99 -6.85
C LYS A 493 -20.31 4.46 -6.42
N PHE A 494 -19.78 3.57 -7.24
CA PHE A 494 -18.48 2.93 -7.00
C PHE A 494 -17.54 3.20 -8.17
N ASP A 495 -16.29 3.44 -7.86
CA ASP A 495 -15.23 3.54 -8.84
C ASP A 495 -14.40 2.26 -8.80
N LEU A 496 -14.28 1.59 -9.95
CA LEU A 496 -13.47 0.39 -10.11
C LEU A 496 -12.07 0.78 -10.57
N HIS A 497 -11.07 0.47 -9.77
CA HIS A 497 -9.66 0.58 -10.12
C HIS A 497 -9.12 -0.81 -10.48
N MET A 498 -8.66 -0.97 -11.71
CA MET A 498 -8.11 -2.23 -12.19
C MET A 498 -6.66 -2.05 -12.65
N PHE A 499 -5.79 -2.92 -12.18
CA PHE A 499 -4.37 -2.95 -12.49
C PHE A 499 -4.01 -4.25 -13.18
N GLY A 500 -3.22 -4.15 -14.24
CA GLY A 500 -2.61 -5.29 -14.91
C GLY A 500 -1.10 -5.20 -14.83
N ILE A 501 -0.45 -6.24 -14.32
CA ILE A 501 1.01 -6.32 -14.33
C ILE A 501 1.43 -7.15 -15.53
N ASN A 502 2.15 -6.53 -16.46
CA ASN A 502 2.63 -7.18 -17.68
C ASN A 502 4.15 -7.25 -17.71
N TYR A 503 4.65 -8.12 -18.60
CA TYR A 503 6.06 -8.17 -18.95
C TYR A 503 6.33 -7.34 -20.21
N ASN A 504 7.54 -6.75 -20.25
CA ASN A 504 8.14 -6.12 -21.41
C ASN A 504 9.65 -6.35 -21.36
N VAL A 505 10.36 -5.95 -22.40
CA VAL A 505 11.82 -6.05 -22.48
C VAL A 505 12.42 -4.65 -22.61
N PHE A 506 13.32 -4.34 -21.68
CA PHE A 506 14.15 -3.15 -21.75
C PHE A 506 15.53 -3.53 -22.29
N ARG A 507 15.85 -3.04 -23.49
CA ARG A 507 17.11 -3.35 -24.19
C ARG A 507 18.03 -2.15 -24.14
N ILE A 508 19.31 -2.42 -23.84
CA ILE A 508 20.37 -1.43 -23.88
C ILE A 508 21.39 -1.89 -24.91
N MET A 509 21.55 -1.10 -25.95
CA MET A 509 22.48 -1.39 -27.06
C MET A 509 23.15 -0.11 -27.54
N GLY A 510 24.48 -0.11 -27.65
CA GLY A 510 25.23 1.06 -28.11
C GLY A 510 25.06 2.31 -27.24
N GLY A 511 24.84 2.15 -25.93
CA GLY A 511 24.62 3.25 -24.99
C GLY A 511 23.20 3.80 -24.95
N ILE A 512 22.28 3.22 -25.74
CA ILE A 512 20.88 3.66 -25.82
C ILE A 512 19.98 2.60 -25.17
N GLY A 513 19.18 3.03 -24.20
CA GLY A 513 18.15 2.21 -23.55
C GLY A 513 16.77 2.50 -24.10
N GLN A 514 16.04 1.45 -24.50
CA GLN A 514 14.69 1.57 -25.04
C GLN A 514 13.84 0.33 -24.77
N LEU A 515 12.51 0.48 -24.81
CA LEU A 515 11.59 -0.64 -24.80
C LEU A 515 11.60 -1.35 -26.15
N VAL A 516 11.60 -2.69 -26.14
CA VAL A 516 11.50 -3.50 -27.38
C VAL A 516 10.08 -3.49 -27.93
N PHE A 517 9.08 -3.55 -27.02
CA PHE A 517 7.68 -3.55 -27.42
C PHE A 517 7.05 -2.23 -26.97
N THR A 518 6.65 -1.42 -27.95
CA THR A 518 5.91 -0.17 -27.78
C THR A 518 4.62 -0.28 -28.57
N ASN A 519 3.47 -0.07 -27.92
CA ASN A 519 2.16 0.03 -28.57
C ASN A 519 1.77 1.49 -28.74
#